data_1d13cc75d73202cb07a44dfadfd4512d
#
_entry.id   1d13cc75d73202cb07a44dfadfd4512d
#
_cell.length_a   1.000
_cell.length_b   1.000
_cell.length_c   1.000
_cell.angle_alpha   90.00
_cell.angle_beta   90.00
_cell.angle_gamma   90.00
#
_symmetry.space_group_name_H-M   'P 1'
#
loop_
_entity.id
_entity.type
_entity.pdbx_description
1 polymer ?
#
loop_
_entity_poly.entity_id
_entity_poly.type
_entity_poly.pdbx_seq_one_letter_code
_entity_poly.pdbx_strand_id
1 'polypeptide(L)'
;MPVTLMNPEGMMKPDVYRQVAIAIGSRQVHIAGQVAYDADGQLVARGDLAGQVAQAYRNVAIALAAAGATFNDVVRLTIYVVDWKHERMPDFLAGIEQVSKELNIAPAPASLIGVCVLFEPGVLVEIEATAVVD
;
A
#
# COMPACT_ATOMS: atom_id res chain seq x y z
N MET A 1 -17.76 9.76 -6.50
CA MET A 1 -16.61 9.04 -5.90
C MET A 1 -17.03 8.53 -4.53
N PRO A 2 -16.89 7.24 -4.25
CA PRO A 2 -17.27 6.72 -2.95
C PRO A 2 -16.31 7.14 -1.82
N VAL A 3 -15.10 7.60 -2.14
CA VAL A 3 -14.10 7.95 -1.13
C VAL A 3 -13.71 9.42 -1.22
N THR A 4 -13.79 10.10 -0.08
CA THR A 4 -13.32 11.47 0.10
C THR A 4 -12.14 11.45 1.06
N LEU A 5 -11.00 11.99 0.62
CA LEU A 5 -9.77 12.08 1.43
C LEU A 5 -9.59 13.48 1.95
N MET A 6 -9.16 13.62 3.20
CA MET A 6 -8.97 14.94 3.79
C MET A 6 -7.88 14.96 4.86
N ASN A 7 -7.28 16.13 5.01
CA ASN A 7 -6.41 16.47 6.15
C ASN A 7 -7.14 17.56 6.95
N PRO A 8 -7.71 17.23 8.12
CA PRO A 8 -8.47 18.21 8.89
C PRO A 8 -7.58 19.28 9.55
N GLU A 9 -8.18 20.43 9.84
CA GLU A 9 -7.51 21.46 10.63
C GLU A 9 -7.17 20.92 12.02
N GLY A 10 -6.02 21.36 12.55
CA GLY A 10 -5.53 20.89 13.85
C GLY A 10 -4.66 19.68 13.81
N MET A 11 -4.48 19.08 12.64
CA MET A 11 -3.60 17.93 12.43
C MET A 11 -2.53 18.26 11.41
N MET A 12 -1.41 17.51 11.48
CA MET A 12 -0.38 17.56 10.44
C MET A 12 -1.01 17.21 9.10
N LYS A 13 -0.58 17.88 8.03
CA LYS A 13 -1.11 17.69 6.67
C LYS A 13 -0.05 17.06 5.77
N PRO A 14 0.08 15.72 5.77
CA PRO A 14 1.08 15.04 4.94
C PRO A 14 0.70 15.05 3.46
N ASP A 15 1.73 14.96 2.61
CA ASP A 15 1.53 14.90 1.15
C ASP A 15 1.31 13.47 0.67
N VAL A 16 2.01 12.50 1.30
CA VAL A 16 2.06 11.11 0.80
C VAL A 16 0.85 10.26 1.23
N TYR A 17 0.08 10.75 2.21
CA TYR A 17 -1.17 10.12 2.65
C TYR A 17 -2.10 11.20 3.17
N ARG A 18 -3.33 10.83 3.47
CA ARG A 18 -4.28 11.73 4.13
C ARG A 18 -4.65 11.16 5.49
N GLN A 19 -5.03 12.04 6.41
CA GLN A 19 -5.37 11.63 7.78
C GLN A 19 -6.69 10.87 7.85
N VAL A 20 -7.64 11.20 6.96
CA VAL A 20 -9.01 10.68 7.04
C VAL A 20 -9.49 10.28 5.66
N ALA A 21 -10.18 9.14 5.59
CA ALA A 21 -10.98 8.76 4.44
C ALA A 21 -12.43 8.59 4.88
N ILE A 22 -13.36 9.18 4.13
CA ILE A 22 -14.79 8.97 4.32
C ILE A 22 -15.27 8.22 3.08
N ALA A 23 -15.93 7.10 3.28
CA ALA A 23 -16.36 6.27 2.17
C ALA A 23 -17.84 5.93 2.27
N ILE A 24 -18.51 5.94 1.11
CA ILE A 24 -19.89 5.51 0.94
C ILE A 24 -19.88 4.46 -0.17
N GLY A 25 -20.48 3.30 0.10
CA GLY A 25 -20.54 2.22 -0.89
C GLY A 25 -21.16 0.99 -0.25
N SER A 26 -21.67 0.11 -1.08
CA SER A 26 -22.39 -1.08 -0.62
C SER A 26 -21.51 -2.30 -0.40
N ARG A 27 -20.26 -2.27 -0.92
CA ARG A 27 -19.37 -3.42 -0.80
C ARG A 27 -18.02 -3.00 -0.23
N GLN A 28 -17.51 -3.79 0.69
CA GLN A 28 -16.17 -3.63 1.23
C GLN A 28 -15.26 -4.68 0.58
N VAL A 29 -14.06 -4.26 0.23
CA VAL A 29 -13.04 -5.12 -0.36
C VAL A 29 -11.87 -5.17 0.61
N HIS A 30 -11.59 -6.36 1.12
CA HIS A 30 -10.48 -6.58 2.04
C HIS A 30 -9.41 -7.40 1.34
N ILE A 31 -8.24 -6.82 1.17
CA ILE A 31 -7.13 -7.44 0.46
C ILE A 31 -6.10 -7.92 1.49
N ALA A 32 -5.77 -9.20 1.41
CA ALA A 32 -4.75 -9.80 2.26
C ALA A 32 -3.41 -9.07 2.07
N GLY A 33 -2.54 -9.17 3.04
CA GLY A 33 -1.20 -8.61 2.95
C GLY A 33 -0.47 -9.13 1.71
N GLN A 34 -0.06 -8.21 0.85
CA GLN A 34 0.66 -8.53 -0.37
C GLN A 34 2.15 -8.34 -0.17
N VAL A 35 2.90 -9.33 -0.59
CA VAL A 35 4.37 -9.30 -0.60
C VAL A 35 4.85 -9.32 -2.05
N ALA A 36 6.15 -9.22 -2.27
CA ALA A 36 6.72 -9.08 -3.62
C ALA A 36 6.82 -10.43 -4.36
N TYR A 37 5.73 -11.17 -4.42
CA TYR A 37 5.66 -12.41 -5.19
C TYR A 37 5.22 -12.14 -6.63
N ASP A 38 5.77 -12.92 -7.55
CA ASP A 38 5.23 -12.97 -8.91
C ASP A 38 4.07 -13.98 -8.98
N ALA A 39 3.54 -14.18 -10.19
CA ALA A 39 2.38 -15.07 -10.39
C ALA A 39 2.69 -16.54 -10.08
N ASP A 40 3.94 -16.93 -10.06
CA ASP A 40 4.38 -18.29 -9.75
C ASP A 40 4.70 -18.47 -8.27
N GLY A 41 4.49 -17.43 -7.45
CA GLY A 41 4.77 -17.49 -6.03
C GLY A 41 6.26 -17.36 -5.70
N GLN A 42 7.05 -16.81 -6.61
CA GLN A 42 8.48 -16.58 -6.38
C GLN A 42 8.71 -15.16 -5.90
N LEU A 43 9.51 -15.00 -4.85
CA LEU A 43 9.89 -13.68 -4.35
C LEU A 43 10.83 -13.02 -5.36
N VAL A 44 10.47 -11.80 -5.76
CA VAL A 44 11.29 -10.97 -6.67
C VAL A 44 11.96 -9.85 -5.90
N ALA A 45 12.96 -9.21 -6.52
CA ALA A 45 13.68 -8.08 -5.94
C ALA A 45 14.30 -8.40 -4.58
N ARG A 46 14.91 -9.57 -4.42
CA ARG A 46 15.55 -9.96 -3.16
C ARG A 46 16.59 -8.92 -2.75
N GLY A 47 16.54 -8.52 -1.48
CA GLY A 47 17.48 -7.53 -0.95
C GLY A 47 17.22 -6.09 -1.39
N ASP A 48 16.18 -5.84 -2.17
CA ASP A 48 15.85 -4.53 -2.74
C ASP A 48 14.51 -4.06 -2.21
N LEU A 49 14.53 -3.21 -1.18
CA LEU A 49 13.29 -2.72 -0.57
C LEU A 49 12.43 -1.98 -1.58
N ALA A 50 13.01 -1.06 -2.37
CA ALA A 50 12.25 -0.30 -3.36
C ALA A 50 11.57 -1.22 -4.38
N GLY A 51 12.30 -2.23 -4.89
CA GLY A 51 11.74 -3.20 -5.84
C GLY A 51 10.62 -4.03 -5.22
N GLN A 52 10.76 -4.43 -3.97
CA GLN A 52 9.71 -5.19 -3.29
C GLN A 52 8.48 -4.31 -3.00
N VAL A 53 8.66 -3.07 -2.61
CA VAL A 53 7.55 -2.13 -2.44
C VAL A 53 6.77 -1.99 -3.74
N ALA A 54 7.47 -1.78 -4.85
CA ALA A 54 6.84 -1.64 -6.17
C ALA A 54 6.01 -2.88 -6.53
N GLN A 55 6.59 -4.07 -6.35
CA GLN A 55 5.88 -5.31 -6.68
C GLN A 55 4.68 -5.55 -5.76
N ALA A 56 4.81 -5.27 -4.48
CA ALA A 56 3.70 -5.41 -3.54
C ALA A 56 2.53 -4.49 -3.93
N TYR A 57 2.80 -3.25 -4.33
CA TYR A 57 1.77 -2.34 -4.83
C TYR A 57 1.12 -2.85 -6.11
N ARG A 58 1.90 -3.44 -7.03
CA ARG A 58 1.33 -4.05 -8.23
C ARG A 58 0.37 -5.18 -7.88
N ASN A 59 0.74 -5.99 -6.89
CA ASN A 59 -0.12 -7.09 -6.44
C ASN A 59 -1.41 -6.57 -5.80
N VAL A 60 -1.34 -5.48 -5.03
CA VAL A 60 -2.53 -4.82 -4.49
C VAL A 60 -3.42 -4.33 -5.65
N ALA A 61 -2.83 -3.73 -6.68
CA ALA A 61 -3.57 -3.26 -7.86
C ALA A 61 -4.30 -4.40 -8.58
N ILE A 62 -3.65 -5.55 -8.73
CA ILE A 62 -4.26 -6.74 -9.35
C ILE A 62 -5.46 -7.20 -8.53
N ALA A 63 -5.31 -7.27 -7.21
CA ALA A 63 -6.38 -7.68 -6.31
C ALA A 63 -7.55 -6.69 -6.34
N LEU A 64 -7.27 -5.39 -6.34
CA LEU A 64 -8.29 -4.35 -6.46
C LEU A 64 -9.08 -4.51 -7.77
N ALA A 65 -8.38 -4.66 -8.88
CA ALA A 65 -9.00 -4.80 -10.20
C ALA A 65 -9.93 -6.02 -10.25
N ALA A 66 -9.55 -7.13 -9.65
CA ALA A 66 -10.38 -8.33 -9.58
C ALA A 66 -11.71 -8.08 -8.84
N ALA A 67 -11.71 -7.14 -7.91
CA ALA A 67 -12.91 -6.76 -7.16
C ALA A 67 -13.67 -5.57 -7.78
N GLY A 68 -13.23 -5.10 -8.95
CA GLY A 68 -13.84 -3.94 -9.60
C GLY A 68 -13.45 -2.62 -8.96
N ALA A 69 -12.30 -2.55 -8.30
CA ALA A 69 -11.83 -1.37 -7.58
C ALA A 69 -10.52 -0.85 -8.17
N THR A 70 -10.18 0.37 -7.78
CA THR A 70 -8.89 0.99 -8.07
C THR A 70 -8.33 1.59 -6.78
N PHE A 71 -7.12 2.15 -6.83
CA PHE A 71 -6.56 2.85 -5.67
C PHE A 71 -7.42 4.04 -5.22
N ASN A 72 -8.24 4.61 -6.10
CA ASN A 72 -9.17 5.68 -5.71
C ASN A 72 -10.26 5.20 -4.75
N ASP A 73 -10.48 3.90 -4.65
CA ASP A 73 -11.48 3.31 -3.77
C ASP A 73 -10.88 2.86 -2.42
N VAL A 74 -9.56 2.94 -2.28
CA VAL A 74 -8.87 2.50 -1.07
C VAL A 74 -9.12 3.48 0.07
N VAL A 75 -9.52 2.94 1.22
CA VAL A 75 -9.77 3.73 2.44
C VAL A 75 -8.69 3.53 3.50
N ARG A 76 -7.88 2.49 3.38
CA ARG A 76 -6.85 2.17 4.35
C ARG A 76 -5.75 1.33 3.74
N LEU A 77 -4.51 1.71 4.03
CA LEU A 77 -3.32 0.89 3.75
C LEU A 77 -2.58 0.66 5.06
N THR A 78 -2.15 -0.57 5.31
CA THR A 78 -1.23 -0.88 6.40
C THR A 78 0.00 -1.53 5.78
N ILE A 79 1.16 -0.98 6.10
CA ILE A 79 2.42 -1.36 5.48
C ILE A 79 3.37 -1.82 6.57
N TYR A 80 3.89 -3.04 6.44
CA TYR A 80 4.83 -3.64 7.39
C TYR A 80 6.18 -3.74 6.70
N VAL A 81 7.23 -3.21 7.35
CA VAL A 81 8.58 -3.23 6.80
C VAL A 81 9.54 -3.88 7.79
N VAL A 82 10.26 -4.90 7.33
CA VAL A 82 11.25 -5.59 8.13
C VAL A 82 12.43 -4.69 8.42
N ASP A 83 12.89 -4.68 9.67
CA ASP A 83 14.05 -3.91 10.12
C ASP A 83 13.95 -2.43 9.73
N TRP A 84 12.79 -1.85 9.98
CA TRP A 84 12.53 -0.45 9.64
C TRP A 84 13.44 0.49 10.42
N LYS A 85 14.01 1.44 9.68
CA LYS A 85 14.77 2.57 10.22
C LYS A 85 14.41 3.79 9.39
N HIS A 86 14.48 4.97 9.99
CA HIS A 86 14.13 6.20 9.29
C HIS A 86 15.00 6.39 8.02
N GLU A 87 16.24 5.94 8.06
CA GLU A 87 17.16 6.00 6.91
C GLU A 87 16.69 5.19 5.70
N ARG A 88 15.74 4.28 5.88
CA ARG A 88 15.15 3.50 4.80
C ARG A 88 13.99 4.21 4.10
N MET A 89 13.55 5.35 4.62
CA MET A 89 12.44 6.10 4.02
C MET A 89 12.66 6.40 2.53
N PRO A 90 13.87 6.87 2.10
CA PRO A 90 14.09 7.11 0.67
C PRO A 90 13.86 5.88 -0.21
N ASP A 91 14.29 4.70 0.22
CA ASP A 91 14.09 3.46 -0.54
C ASP A 91 12.62 3.08 -0.61
N PHE A 92 11.91 3.22 0.50
CA PHE A 92 10.47 2.96 0.56
C PHE A 92 9.73 3.89 -0.42
N LEU A 93 10.00 5.19 -0.37
CA LEU A 93 9.36 6.17 -1.25
C LEU A 93 9.74 5.95 -2.71
N ALA A 94 10.98 5.54 -2.99
CA ALA A 94 11.44 5.22 -4.34
C ALA A 94 10.63 4.06 -4.93
N GLY A 95 10.29 3.06 -4.12
CA GLY A 95 9.46 1.94 -4.56
C GLY A 95 8.06 2.39 -4.98
N ILE A 96 7.45 3.28 -4.19
CA ILE A 96 6.14 3.85 -4.54
C ILE A 96 6.27 4.67 -5.83
N GLU A 97 7.31 5.47 -5.96
CA GLU A 97 7.55 6.31 -7.13
C GLU A 97 7.64 5.50 -8.43
N GLN A 98 8.25 4.31 -8.37
CA GLN A 98 8.37 3.43 -9.54
C GLN A 98 7.03 3.05 -10.16
N VAL A 99 5.97 2.99 -9.35
CA VAL A 99 4.66 2.50 -9.80
C VAL A 99 3.55 3.54 -9.69
N SER A 100 3.82 4.71 -9.11
CA SER A 100 2.76 5.68 -8.79
C SER A 100 1.98 6.16 -10.01
N LYS A 101 2.65 6.40 -11.13
CA LYS A 101 1.99 6.81 -12.38
C LYS A 101 1.23 5.66 -13.01
N GLU A 102 1.86 4.51 -13.11
CA GLU A 102 1.29 3.30 -13.70
C GLU A 102 0.01 2.89 -12.97
N LEU A 103 0.03 2.93 -11.64
CA LEU A 103 -1.06 2.45 -10.81
C LEU A 103 -2.03 3.55 -10.37
N ASN A 104 -1.68 4.82 -10.60
CA ASN A 104 -2.47 5.97 -10.19
C ASN A 104 -2.83 5.89 -8.69
N ILE A 105 -1.81 5.74 -7.85
CA ILE A 105 -1.98 5.55 -6.40
C ILE A 105 -2.50 6.83 -5.76
N ALA A 106 -3.67 6.72 -5.09
CA ALA A 106 -4.23 7.81 -4.32
C ALA A 106 -3.63 7.82 -2.89
N PRO A 107 -3.51 8.99 -2.25
CA PRO A 107 -2.89 9.10 -0.92
C PRO A 107 -3.85 8.74 0.21
N ALA A 108 -4.29 7.48 0.25
CA ALA A 108 -5.19 6.97 1.29
C ALA A 108 -4.54 7.02 2.67
N PRO A 109 -5.34 7.01 3.75
CA PRO A 109 -4.80 6.84 5.09
C PRO A 109 -3.94 5.59 5.18
N ALA A 110 -2.75 5.76 5.74
CA ALA A 110 -1.77 4.69 5.80
C ALA A 110 -1.02 4.71 7.12
N SER A 111 -0.59 3.53 7.55
CA SER A 111 0.33 3.37 8.67
C SER A 111 1.50 2.51 8.22
N LEU A 112 2.71 2.90 8.60
CA LEU A 112 3.91 2.12 8.37
C LEU A 112 4.38 1.57 9.71
N ILE A 113 4.56 0.25 9.79
CA ILE A 113 4.89 -0.46 11.01
C ILE A 113 6.16 -1.27 10.77
N GLY A 114 7.18 -1.01 11.59
CA GLY A 114 8.39 -1.81 11.56
C GLY A 114 8.15 -3.15 12.27
N VAL A 115 8.65 -4.23 11.68
CA VAL A 115 8.56 -5.58 12.23
C VAL A 115 9.92 -6.25 12.18
N CYS A 116 10.13 -7.26 13.03
CA CYS A 116 11.39 -8.01 13.05
C CYS A 116 11.50 -8.92 11.84
N VAL A 117 10.41 -9.62 11.50
CA VAL A 117 10.36 -10.57 10.39
C VAL A 117 8.95 -10.57 9.81
N LEU A 118 8.82 -11.01 8.58
CA LEU A 118 7.56 -11.42 8.00
C LEU A 118 7.57 -12.94 7.83
N PHE A 119 6.52 -13.53 7.24
CA PHE A 119 6.31 -14.97 7.33
C PHE A 119 7.39 -15.81 6.62
N GLU A 120 8.18 -15.22 5.75
CA GLU A 120 9.19 -15.94 4.95
C GLU A 120 10.49 -15.14 4.87
N PRO A 121 11.66 -15.80 4.95
CA PRO A 121 12.94 -15.11 4.83
C PRO A 121 13.05 -14.37 3.49
N GLY A 122 13.59 -13.15 3.53
CA GLY A 122 13.77 -12.33 2.34
C GLY A 122 12.60 -11.43 2.01
N VAL A 123 11.42 -11.65 2.61
CA VAL A 123 10.29 -10.74 2.47
C VAL A 123 10.57 -9.48 3.31
N LEU A 124 10.68 -8.34 2.67
CA LEU A 124 11.04 -7.07 3.32
C LEU A 124 9.85 -6.17 3.58
N VAL A 125 8.75 -6.34 2.86
CA VAL A 125 7.56 -5.49 2.99
C VAL A 125 6.30 -6.29 2.71
N GLU A 126 5.25 -5.93 3.44
CA GLU A 126 3.90 -6.47 3.22
C GLU A 126 2.90 -5.32 3.28
N ILE A 127 1.96 -5.29 2.34
CA ILE A 127 0.98 -4.22 2.23
C ILE A 127 -0.42 -4.81 2.17
N GLU A 128 -1.27 -4.41 3.13
CA GLU A 128 -2.69 -4.78 3.10
C GLU A 128 -3.53 -3.54 2.83
N ALA A 129 -4.67 -3.75 2.19
CA ALA A 129 -5.55 -2.65 1.77
C ALA A 129 -7.01 -2.99 2.02
N THR A 130 -7.79 -1.95 2.31
CA THR A 130 -9.24 -2.01 2.36
C THR A 130 -9.79 -0.96 1.42
N ALA A 131 -10.78 -1.33 0.62
CA ALA A 131 -11.44 -0.43 -0.33
C ALA A 131 -12.96 -0.53 -0.15
N VAL A 132 -13.65 0.51 -0.62
CA VAL A 132 -15.13 0.56 -0.61
C VAL A 132 -15.58 0.90 -2.03
N VAL A 133 -16.49 0.10 -2.55
CA VAL A 133 -17.07 0.29 -3.88
C VAL A 133 -18.59 0.12 -3.83
N ASP A 134 -19.26 0.57 -4.89
CA ASP A 134 -20.72 0.42 -5.01
C ASP A 134 -21.16 -0.98 -5.37
#